data_29b800630e4fe17f417143ce0736d3cf
#
_entry.id   29b800630e4fe17f417143ce0736d3cf
#
_cell.length_a   1.000
_cell.length_b   1.000
_cell.length_c   1.000
_cell.angle_alpha   90.00
_cell.angle_beta   90.00
_cell.angle_gamma   90.00
#
_symmetry.space_group_name_H-M   'P 1'
#
loop_
_entity.id
_entity.type
_entity.pdbx_description
1 polymer ?
#
loop_
_entity_poly.entity_id
_entity_poly.type
_entity_poly.pdbx_seq_one_letter_code
_entity_poly.pdbx_strand_id
1 'polypeptide(L)'
;MEAWDVIVLGDGPAALHAAAEAAKSGASTLMMSSTGLGAPGMAALDGLSASLQEANNRSHREDTIRCGAFLCDQDLVAETTAGAIKQVDLLERRGLNFRRDQQGLPIVRKGAGHQQPRTTDAGSATATGLQQIGEEQCMRHGVIRRGDQVPLTLVHTKQSVDGLVALDMVNGRIIGLQCKALIIADEGFEGAFHTGVVGLGMDMAFRAGVGLRDMEFITHHPLTVKGTNVFLPTGLMLDGATLHEASGAAIETDGRSMLDITASISAAVQPVLDARNMGQSAAWWGSLFRLVQQRTGIDMNRQTLPLEPAVGHTIGGLPVDGNGRCVVVRGPGGSPVFTPQATQPARGFTVPLRSAVTVCWTR
;
A
#
# COMPACT_ATOMS: atom_id res chain seq x y z
N MET A 1 16.71 -23.73 -15.33
CA MET A 1 16.16 -23.21 -14.06
C MET A 1 17.10 -22.09 -13.62
N GLU A 2 16.55 -20.89 -13.36
CA GLU A 2 17.33 -19.75 -12.87
C GLU A 2 17.34 -19.78 -11.34
N ALA A 3 18.45 -19.36 -10.74
CA ALA A 3 18.62 -19.35 -9.27
C ALA A 3 18.94 -17.92 -8.79
N TRP A 4 18.28 -17.51 -7.74
CA TRP A 4 18.36 -16.21 -7.10
C TRP A 4 18.52 -16.35 -5.59
N ASP A 5 19.14 -15.39 -4.93
CA ASP A 5 19.10 -15.35 -3.46
C ASP A 5 17.71 -14.93 -2.98
N VAL A 6 17.15 -13.88 -3.60
CA VAL A 6 15.83 -13.37 -3.24
C VAL A 6 14.97 -13.15 -4.48
N ILE A 7 13.72 -13.63 -4.42
CA ILE A 7 12.69 -13.26 -5.39
C ILE A 7 11.63 -12.42 -4.66
N VAL A 8 11.23 -11.31 -5.28
CA VAL A 8 10.19 -10.41 -4.78
C VAL A 8 9.03 -10.39 -5.77
N LEU A 9 7.82 -10.72 -5.31
CA LEU A 9 6.59 -10.61 -6.09
C LEU A 9 5.92 -9.27 -5.83
N GLY A 10 5.58 -8.56 -6.89
CA GLY A 10 4.96 -7.23 -6.85
C GLY A 10 5.86 -6.15 -7.46
N ASP A 11 5.29 -4.98 -7.71
CA ASP A 11 5.96 -3.80 -8.28
C ASP A 11 5.59 -2.48 -7.59
N GLY A 12 4.81 -2.54 -6.53
CA GLY A 12 4.47 -1.41 -5.69
C GLY A 12 5.63 -0.96 -4.78
N PRO A 13 5.48 0.16 -4.06
CA PRO A 13 6.52 0.72 -3.19
C PRO A 13 7.08 -0.26 -2.17
N ALA A 14 6.25 -1.17 -1.63
CA ALA A 14 6.68 -2.20 -0.68
C ALA A 14 7.63 -3.21 -1.34
N ALA A 15 7.27 -3.70 -2.53
CA ALA A 15 8.09 -4.64 -3.31
C ALA A 15 9.42 -3.99 -3.71
N LEU A 16 9.37 -2.76 -4.22
CA LEU A 16 10.55 -2.00 -4.61
C LEU A 16 11.52 -1.78 -3.45
N HIS A 17 10.98 -1.39 -2.28
CA HIS A 17 11.80 -1.20 -1.09
C HIS A 17 12.44 -2.51 -0.62
N ALA A 18 11.67 -3.60 -0.56
CA ALA A 18 12.16 -4.91 -0.18
C ALA A 18 13.26 -5.42 -1.14
N ALA A 19 13.04 -5.29 -2.45
CA ALA A 19 14.01 -5.70 -3.46
C ALA A 19 15.31 -4.88 -3.39
N ALA A 20 15.19 -3.55 -3.23
CA ALA A 20 16.35 -2.67 -3.13
C ALA A 20 17.19 -2.97 -1.87
N GLU A 21 16.56 -3.19 -0.71
CA GLU A 21 17.29 -3.51 0.54
C GLU A 21 17.91 -4.93 0.49
N ALA A 22 17.23 -5.90 -0.14
CA ALA A 22 17.81 -7.22 -0.39
C ALA A 22 19.10 -7.12 -1.25
N ALA A 23 19.02 -6.45 -2.38
CA ALA A 23 20.14 -6.27 -3.28
C ALA A 23 21.29 -5.44 -2.65
N LYS A 24 20.96 -4.39 -1.90
CA LYS A 24 21.93 -3.59 -1.14
C LYS A 24 22.70 -4.44 -0.10
N SER A 25 22.10 -5.49 0.41
CA SER A 25 22.76 -6.45 1.33
C SER A 25 23.62 -7.48 0.61
N GLY A 26 23.76 -7.37 -0.71
CA GLY A 26 24.60 -8.27 -1.55
C GLY A 26 23.85 -9.48 -2.11
N ALA A 27 22.53 -9.58 -1.94
CA ALA A 27 21.76 -10.68 -2.48
C ALA A 27 21.47 -10.49 -3.99
N SER A 28 21.65 -11.55 -4.79
CA SER A 28 21.14 -11.57 -6.16
C SER A 28 19.60 -11.53 -6.12
N THR A 29 19.01 -10.44 -6.61
CA THR A 29 17.58 -10.16 -6.41
C THR A 29 16.83 -10.04 -7.72
N LEU A 30 15.78 -10.85 -7.88
CA LEU A 30 14.78 -10.74 -8.94
C LEU A 30 13.50 -10.14 -8.36
N MET A 31 12.99 -9.10 -8.98
CA MET A 31 11.64 -8.59 -8.72
C MET A 31 10.75 -8.88 -9.93
N MET A 32 9.57 -9.43 -9.70
CA MET A 32 8.65 -9.79 -10.77
C MET A 32 7.21 -9.35 -10.45
N SER A 33 6.52 -8.90 -11.49
CA SER A 33 5.14 -8.44 -11.45
C SER A 33 4.30 -9.19 -12.47
N SER A 34 3.06 -9.47 -12.13
CA SER A 34 2.06 -10.04 -13.05
C SER A 34 1.55 -9.03 -14.09
N THR A 35 1.83 -7.75 -13.86
CA THR A 35 1.55 -6.64 -14.78
C THR A 35 2.85 -6.08 -15.36
N GLY A 36 2.73 -5.14 -16.31
CA GLY A 36 3.89 -4.37 -16.76
C GLY A 36 4.54 -3.58 -15.61
N LEU A 37 5.84 -3.35 -15.71
CA LEU A 37 6.59 -2.59 -14.71
C LEU A 37 6.15 -1.14 -14.63
N GLY A 38 6.12 -0.57 -13.41
CA GLY A 38 5.80 0.83 -13.20
C GLY A 38 4.30 1.14 -13.23
N ALA A 39 3.45 0.14 -13.04
CA ALA A 39 2.01 0.38 -12.94
C ALA A 39 1.69 1.30 -11.75
N PRO A 40 0.91 2.38 -11.95
CA PRO A 40 0.59 3.32 -10.88
C PRO A 40 -0.47 2.75 -9.96
N GLY A 41 -0.09 1.87 -9.04
CA GLY A 41 -1.02 1.24 -8.09
C GLY A 41 -1.57 2.14 -6.99
N MET A 42 -1.15 3.42 -6.89
CA MET A 42 -1.40 4.23 -5.69
C MET A 42 -1.96 5.63 -5.99
N ALA A 43 -2.88 5.76 -6.93
CA ALA A 43 -3.44 7.07 -7.31
C ALA A 43 -4.10 7.84 -6.14
N ALA A 44 -4.59 7.15 -5.11
CA ALA A 44 -5.32 7.72 -3.98
C ALA A 44 -4.51 7.83 -2.67
N LEU A 45 -3.18 7.96 -2.73
CA LEU A 45 -2.38 8.11 -1.53
C LEU A 45 -2.54 9.52 -0.95
N ASP A 46 -3.08 9.60 0.26
CA ASP A 46 -3.31 10.87 0.97
C ASP A 46 -2.03 11.54 1.46
N GLY A 47 -0.96 10.79 1.61
CA GLY A 47 0.30 11.20 2.18
C GLY A 47 0.89 10.15 3.10
N LEU A 48 1.95 10.52 3.79
CA LEU A 48 2.67 9.65 4.72
C LEU A 48 2.42 10.15 6.15
N SER A 49 1.87 9.29 6.99
CA SER A 49 1.61 9.61 8.39
C SER A 49 2.82 9.23 9.25
N ALA A 50 3.49 10.24 9.81
CA ALA A 50 4.57 10.07 10.76
C ALA A 50 4.56 11.18 11.80
N SER A 51 4.73 10.83 13.06
CA SER A 51 4.85 11.82 14.13
C SER A 51 6.24 12.43 14.10
N LEU A 52 6.40 13.61 13.49
CA LEU A 52 7.69 14.30 13.40
C LEU A 52 8.24 14.74 14.78
N GLN A 53 7.40 14.71 15.80
CA GLN A 53 7.78 14.92 17.20
C GLN A 53 7.52 13.63 17.98
N GLU A 54 8.50 13.18 18.76
CA GLU A 54 8.42 11.93 19.52
C GLU A 54 7.22 11.92 20.48
N ALA A 55 6.89 13.07 21.08
CA ALA A 55 5.72 13.24 21.96
C ALA A 55 4.38 12.88 21.27
N ASN A 56 4.30 13.01 19.95
CA ASN A 56 3.09 12.72 19.18
C ASN A 56 3.00 11.24 18.74
N ASN A 57 4.03 10.44 18.95
CA ASN A 57 4.03 9.03 18.55
C ASN A 57 2.99 8.22 19.33
N ARG A 58 2.76 8.55 20.60
CA ARG A 58 1.69 7.94 21.41
C ARG A 58 0.32 8.18 20.78
N SER A 59 0.01 9.41 20.39
CA SER A 59 -1.26 9.74 19.70
C SER A 59 -1.40 9.00 18.37
N HIS A 60 -0.31 8.83 17.61
CA HIS A 60 -0.31 8.06 16.36
C HIS A 60 -0.72 6.60 16.60
N ARG A 61 -0.11 5.95 17.60
CA ARG A 61 -0.43 4.59 17.98
C ARG A 61 -1.89 4.45 18.46
N GLU A 62 -2.33 5.34 19.35
CA GLU A 62 -3.69 5.31 19.91
C GLU A 62 -4.77 5.50 18.83
N ASP A 63 -4.56 6.44 17.89
CA ASP A 63 -5.46 6.66 16.78
C ASP A 63 -5.53 5.43 15.87
N THR A 64 -4.38 4.82 15.57
CA THR A 64 -4.31 3.62 14.72
C THR A 64 -5.05 2.44 15.36
N ILE A 65 -4.86 2.20 16.67
CA ILE A 65 -5.54 1.14 17.41
C ILE A 65 -7.06 1.39 17.44
N ARG A 66 -7.47 2.64 17.68
CA ARG A 66 -8.90 3.01 17.72
C ARG A 66 -9.54 2.84 16.35
N CYS A 67 -8.91 3.29 15.27
CA CYS A 67 -9.41 3.10 13.91
C CYS A 67 -9.53 1.62 13.53
N GLY A 68 -8.67 0.76 14.07
CA GLY A 68 -8.76 -0.69 13.95
C GLY A 68 -9.74 -1.35 14.93
N ALA A 69 -10.61 -0.58 15.61
CA ALA A 69 -11.57 -1.07 16.60
C ALA A 69 -10.95 -2.00 17.66
N PHE A 70 -9.67 -1.80 17.99
CA PHE A 70 -8.87 -2.62 18.92
C PHE A 70 -8.68 -4.09 18.48
N LEU A 71 -9.00 -4.44 17.24
CA LEU A 71 -8.85 -5.79 16.69
C LEU A 71 -7.44 -6.03 16.09
N CYS A 72 -6.67 -4.95 15.88
CA CYS A 72 -5.34 -5.04 15.30
C CYS A 72 -4.32 -5.60 16.31
N ASP A 73 -3.22 -6.16 15.78
CA ASP A 73 -2.04 -6.50 16.57
C ASP A 73 -1.37 -5.22 17.07
N GLN A 74 -1.48 -4.94 18.38
CA GLN A 74 -1.05 -3.68 18.97
C GLN A 74 0.46 -3.55 19.06
N ASP A 75 1.21 -4.65 19.10
CA ASP A 75 2.67 -4.64 19.08
C ASP A 75 3.18 -4.27 17.70
N LEU A 76 2.61 -4.84 16.64
CA LEU A 76 2.91 -4.45 15.26
C LEU A 76 2.53 -2.97 14.98
N VAL A 77 1.43 -2.49 15.57
CA VAL A 77 1.07 -1.05 15.50
C VAL A 77 2.13 -0.19 16.17
N ALA A 78 2.61 -0.58 17.36
CA ALA A 78 3.63 0.17 18.07
C ALA A 78 4.94 0.25 17.28
N GLU A 79 5.42 -0.87 16.74
CA GLU A 79 6.62 -0.92 15.90
C GLU A 79 6.48 -0.07 14.62
N THR A 80 5.35 -0.21 13.93
CA THR A 80 5.07 0.50 12.67
C THR A 80 5.04 2.02 12.89
N THR A 81 4.35 2.48 13.92
CA THR A 81 4.22 3.92 14.19
C THR A 81 5.54 4.52 14.70
N ALA A 82 6.31 3.78 15.48
CA ALA A 82 7.65 4.21 15.92
C ALA A 82 8.65 4.27 14.75
N GLY A 83 8.54 3.36 13.79
CA GLY A 83 9.39 3.33 12.60
C GLY A 83 9.07 4.39 11.55
N ALA A 84 7.85 4.94 11.55
CA ALA A 84 7.34 5.78 10.46
C ALA A 84 8.19 7.03 10.20
N ILE A 85 8.67 7.71 11.25
CA ILE A 85 9.50 8.92 11.11
C ILE A 85 10.81 8.65 10.37
N LYS A 86 11.45 7.52 10.66
CA LYS A 86 12.70 7.13 9.99
C LYS A 86 12.49 6.89 8.50
N GLN A 87 11.30 6.38 8.14
CA GLN A 87 10.96 6.14 6.72
C GLN A 87 10.68 7.46 5.99
N VAL A 88 9.98 8.40 6.62
CA VAL A 88 9.75 9.73 6.03
C VAL A 88 11.07 10.46 5.81
N ASP A 89 11.96 10.48 6.81
CA ASP A 89 13.31 11.06 6.71
C ASP A 89 14.14 10.40 5.59
N LEU A 90 14.09 9.07 5.50
CA LEU A 90 14.79 8.33 4.44
C LEU A 90 14.26 8.68 3.04
N LEU A 91 12.94 8.78 2.87
CA LEU A 91 12.32 9.12 1.60
C LEU A 91 12.65 10.56 1.19
N GLU A 92 12.67 11.49 2.13
CA GLU A 92 13.07 12.87 1.90
C GLU A 92 14.53 12.96 1.44
N ARG A 93 15.44 12.26 2.10
CA ARG A 93 16.86 12.17 1.69
C ARG A 93 17.03 11.50 0.32
N ARG A 94 16.13 10.64 -0.08
CA ARG A 94 16.10 10.00 -1.40
C ARG A 94 15.41 10.84 -2.48
N GLY A 95 14.91 12.04 -2.12
CA GLY A 95 14.39 13.02 -3.08
C GLY A 95 12.88 13.16 -3.13
N LEU A 96 12.13 12.62 -2.15
CA LEU A 96 10.70 12.90 -2.05
C LEU A 96 10.48 14.32 -1.56
N ASN A 97 10.00 15.19 -2.45
CA ASN A 97 9.81 16.60 -2.16
C ASN A 97 8.43 16.84 -1.52
N PHE A 98 8.39 16.80 -0.19
CA PHE A 98 7.19 17.20 0.55
C PHE A 98 6.90 18.68 0.43
N ARG A 99 5.63 19.05 0.59
CA ARG A 99 5.25 20.47 0.77
C ARG A 99 5.94 21.04 2.01
N ARG A 100 6.43 22.29 1.89
CA ARG A 100 7.20 22.94 2.94
C ARG A 100 6.56 24.24 3.36
N ASP A 101 6.71 24.58 4.63
CA ASP A 101 6.35 25.88 5.16
C ASP A 101 7.41 26.95 4.81
N GLN A 102 7.19 28.18 5.31
CA GLN A 102 8.12 29.31 5.08
C GLN A 102 9.49 29.10 5.72
N GLN A 103 9.60 28.24 6.72
CA GLN A 103 10.83 27.85 7.38
C GLN A 103 11.56 26.68 6.68
N GLY A 104 10.95 26.14 5.64
CA GLY A 104 11.49 25.00 4.88
C GLY A 104 11.27 23.62 5.54
N LEU A 105 10.39 23.54 6.54
CA LEU A 105 10.02 22.28 7.19
C LEU A 105 8.86 21.61 6.47
N PRO A 106 8.77 20.27 6.43
CA PRO A 106 7.62 19.59 5.90
C PRO A 106 6.32 20.01 6.58
N ILE A 107 5.33 20.39 5.79
CA ILE A 107 4.00 20.71 6.32
C ILE A 107 3.35 19.41 6.79
N VAL A 108 2.89 19.38 8.05
CA VAL A 108 2.10 18.29 8.58
C VAL A 108 0.64 18.70 8.70
N ARG A 109 -0.26 17.81 8.29
CA ARG A 109 -1.71 18.05 8.27
C ARG A 109 -2.45 17.01 9.09
N LYS A 110 -3.65 17.37 9.54
CA LYS A 110 -4.53 16.49 10.29
C LYS A 110 -5.42 15.73 9.32
N GLY A 111 -5.04 14.49 9.00
CA GLY A 111 -5.86 13.59 8.18
C GLY A 111 -7.11 13.09 8.92
N ALA A 112 -8.00 12.41 8.17
CA ALA A 112 -9.20 11.81 8.72
C ALA A 112 -8.88 10.82 9.87
N GLY A 113 -9.60 10.92 10.97
CA GLY A 113 -9.39 10.09 12.16
C GLY A 113 -8.16 10.42 13.01
N HIS A 114 -7.36 11.42 12.64
CA HIS A 114 -6.21 11.85 13.42
C HIS A 114 -6.61 12.81 14.53
N GLN A 115 -6.09 12.62 15.73
CA GLN A 115 -6.22 13.62 16.80
C GLN A 115 -5.19 14.76 16.64
N GLN A 116 -4.00 14.45 16.15
CA GLN A 116 -2.91 15.39 15.95
C GLN A 116 -2.43 15.40 14.49
N PRO A 117 -1.97 16.56 13.96
CA PRO A 117 -1.38 16.63 12.64
C PRO A 117 -0.13 15.75 12.54
N ARG A 118 -0.04 14.92 11.49
CA ARG A 118 1.12 14.04 11.24
C ARG A 118 1.23 13.54 9.80
N THR A 119 0.31 13.95 8.92
CA THR A 119 0.37 13.56 7.51
C THR A 119 1.12 14.60 6.72
N THR A 120 2.16 14.17 6.02
CA THR A 120 2.91 14.98 5.05
C THR A 120 2.77 14.41 3.65
N ASP A 121 2.75 15.26 2.64
CA ASP A 121 2.51 14.87 1.25
C ASP A 121 3.20 15.80 0.24
N ALA A 122 3.19 15.39 -1.00
CA ALA A 122 3.56 16.16 -2.18
C ALA A 122 2.36 16.33 -3.15
N GLY A 123 1.14 16.33 -2.63
CA GLY A 123 -0.07 16.33 -3.43
C GLY A 123 -0.18 15.08 -4.30
N SER A 124 -0.63 15.22 -5.54
CA SER A 124 -0.72 14.11 -6.51
C SER A 124 0.64 13.51 -6.90
N ALA A 125 1.77 14.13 -6.53
CA ALA A 125 3.09 13.59 -6.79
C ALA A 125 3.57 12.61 -5.71
N THR A 126 2.87 12.46 -4.59
CA THR A 126 3.30 11.60 -3.48
C THR A 126 3.48 10.14 -3.93
N ALA A 127 2.46 9.55 -4.55
CA ALA A 127 2.50 8.16 -4.99
C ALA A 127 3.55 7.94 -6.09
N THR A 128 3.59 8.83 -7.09
CA THR A 128 4.58 8.77 -8.18
C THR A 128 6.01 8.93 -7.65
N GLY A 129 6.22 9.82 -6.67
CA GLY A 129 7.53 10.02 -6.05
C GLY A 129 8.01 8.78 -5.30
N LEU A 130 7.13 8.10 -4.56
CA LEU A 130 7.45 6.84 -3.89
C LEU A 130 7.86 5.77 -4.89
N GLN A 131 7.11 5.62 -5.98
CA GLN A 131 7.40 4.67 -7.04
C GLN A 131 8.76 4.96 -7.68
N GLN A 132 9.01 6.20 -8.10
CA GLN A 132 10.25 6.63 -8.74
C GLN A 132 11.49 6.43 -7.87
N ILE A 133 11.38 6.78 -6.57
CA ILE A 133 12.47 6.54 -5.61
C ILE A 133 12.75 5.05 -5.47
N GLY A 134 11.70 4.23 -5.32
CA GLY A 134 11.87 2.79 -5.23
C GLY A 134 12.53 2.19 -6.47
N GLU A 135 12.12 2.60 -7.66
CA GLU A 135 12.70 2.18 -8.93
C GLU A 135 14.16 2.60 -9.08
N GLU A 136 14.48 3.84 -8.73
CA GLU A 136 15.85 4.35 -8.71
C GLU A 136 16.74 3.54 -7.78
N GLN A 137 16.26 3.21 -6.56
CA GLN A 137 17.01 2.39 -5.63
C GLN A 137 17.21 0.95 -6.16
N CYS A 138 16.20 0.36 -6.79
CA CYS A 138 16.34 -0.94 -7.44
C CYS A 138 17.41 -0.93 -8.54
N MET A 139 17.39 0.09 -9.41
CA MET A 139 18.39 0.24 -10.46
C MET A 139 19.79 0.45 -9.88
N ARG A 140 19.92 1.31 -8.87
CA ARG A 140 21.20 1.61 -8.19
C ARG A 140 21.85 0.38 -7.57
N HIS A 141 21.07 -0.55 -7.06
CA HIS A 141 21.55 -1.78 -6.41
C HIS A 141 21.54 -3.01 -7.33
N GLY A 142 21.22 -2.85 -8.61
CA GLY A 142 21.29 -3.94 -9.59
C GLY A 142 20.18 -4.98 -9.46
N VAL A 143 19.00 -4.61 -8.96
CA VAL A 143 17.82 -5.48 -8.96
C VAL A 143 17.40 -5.78 -10.39
N ILE A 144 17.28 -7.06 -10.73
CA ILE A 144 16.68 -7.48 -12.01
C ILE A 144 15.16 -7.40 -11.87
N ARG A 145 14.51 -6.68 -12.80
CA ARG A 145 13.06 -6.45 -12.79
C ARG A 145 12.42 -7.06 -14.04
N ARG A 146 11.33 -7.83 -13.84
CA ARG A 146 10.58 -8.44 -14.93
C ARG A 146 9.08 -8.19 -14.73
N GLY A 147 8.44 -7.54 -15.69
CA GLY A 147 6.99 -7.44 -15.81
C GLY A 147 6.41 -8.64 -16.56
N ASP A 148 5.08 -8.74 -16.56
CA ASP A 148 4.32 -9.76 -17.29
C ASP A 148 4.73 -11.20 -16.92
N GLN A 149 5.07 -11.41 -15.64
CA GLN A 149 5.45 -12.71 -15.06
C GLN A 149 4.39 -13.13 -14.03
N VAL A 150 3.52 -14.05 -14.40
CA VAL A 150 2.42 -14.51 -13.54
C VAL A 150 2.90 -15.66 -12.64
N PRO A 151 2.95 -15.50 -11.30
CA PRO A 151 3.28 -16.60 -10.40
C PRO A 151 2.17 -17.64 -10.43
N LEU A 152 2.53 -18.92 -10.60
CA LEU A 152 1.58 -20.03 -10.72
C LEU A 152 1.52 -20.91 -9.48
N THR A 153 2.68 -21.33 -8.96
CA THR A 153 2.75 -22.22 -7.81
C THR A 153 4.09 -22.13 -7.12
N LEU A 154 4.11 -22.40 -5.80
CA LEU A 154 5.34 -22.54 -5.02
C LEU A 154 5.97 -23.89 -5.25
N VAL A 155 7.30 -23.91 -5.30
CA VAL A 155 8.12 -25.10 -5.12
C VAL A 155 8.57 -25.10 -3.66
N HIS A 156 8.07 -26.04 -2.88
CA HIS A 156 8.27 -26.04 -1.42
C HIS A 156 8.32 -27.43 -0.83
N THR A 157 8.94 -27.53 0.33
CA THR A 157 8.83 -28.66 1.25
C THR A 157 7.86 -28.31 2.38
N LYS A 158 7.68 -29.19 3.36
CA LYS A 158 6.90 -28.85 4.57
C LYS A 158 7.55 -27.74 5.44
N GLN A 159 8.79 -27.39 5.17
CA GLN A 159 9.58 -26.51 6.05
C GLN A 159 10.21 -25.30 5.32
N SER A 160 10.23 -25.32 3.99
CA SER A 160 10.92 -24.29 3.20
C SER A 160 10.23 -24.05 1.87
N VAL A 161 10.39 -22.83 1.37
CA VAL A 161 10.10 -22.46 -0.02
C VAL A 161 11.42 -22.52 -0.78
N ASP A 162 11.51 -23.33 -1.82
CA ASP A 162 12.72 -23.51 -2.62
C ASP A 162 12.67 -22.72 -3.94
N GLY A 163 11.50 -22.18 -4.26
CA GLY A 163 11.28 -21.39 -5.46
C GLY A 163 9.82 -21.29 -5.87
N LEU A 164 9.61 -20.95 -7.12
CA LEU A 164 8.27 -20.88 -7.71
C LEU A 164 8.30 -21.24 -9.21
N VAL A 165 7.13 -21.58 -9.73
CA VAL A 165 6.87 -21.70 -11.16
C VAL A 165 6.04 -20.49 -11.57
N ALA A 166 6.42 -19.88 -12.70
CA ALA A 166 5.73 -18.72 -13.25
C ALA A 166 5.45 -18.90 -14.75
N LEU A 167 4.45 -18.18 -15.24
CA LEU A 167 4.19 -18.00 -16.66
C LEU A 167 4.86 -16.68 -17.11
N ASP A 168 5.80 -16.79 -18.01
CA ASP A 168 6.35 -15.67 -18.78
C ASP A 168 5.36 -15.34 -19.90
N MET A 169 4.55 -14.32 -19.72
CA MET A 169 3.51 -13.93 -20.67
C MET A 169 4.07 -13.36 -21.97
N VAL A 170 5.26 -12.74 -21.91
CA VAL A 170 5.90 -12.17 -23.10
C VAL A 170 6.30 -13.26 -24.08
N ASN A 171 6.83 -14.38 -23.57
CA ASN A 171 7.32 -15.49 -24.39
C ASN A 171 6.38 -16.70 -24.43
N GLY A 172 5.27 -16.67 -23.69
CA GLY A 172 4.30 -17.79 -23.61
C GLY A 172 4.90 -19.06 -23.01
N ARG A 173 5.82 -18.97 -22.05
CA ARG A 173 6.55 -20.12 -21.50
C ARG A 173 6.38 -20.23 -19.99
N ILE A 174 6.29 -21.47 -19.51
CA ILE A 174 6.38 -21.79 -18.10
C ILE A 174 7.86 -21.83 -17.72
N ILE A 175 8.24 -21.09 -16.67
CA ILE A 175 9.60 -21.00 -16.17
C ILE A 175 9.66 -21.45 -14.70
N GLY A 176 10.74 -22.14 -14.34
CA GLY A 176 11.05 -22.49 -12.96
C GLY A 176 12.12 -21.55 -12.41
N LEU A 177 11.86 -20.96 -11.27
CA LEU A 177 12.74 -20.03 -10.57
C LEU A 177 13.06 -20.58 -9.18
N GLN A 178 14.33 -20.75 -8.87
CA GLN A 178 14.81 -21.17 -7.56
C GLN A 178 15.18 -19.94 -6.74
N CYS A 179 14.91 -19.94 -5.43
CA CYS A 179 15.33 -18.88 -4.53
C CYS A 179 15.66 -19.40 -3.14
N LYS A 180 16.48 -18.64 -2.41
CA LYS A 180 16.74 -18.86 -0.97
C LYS A 180 15.71 -18.15 -0.09
N ALA A 181 15.06 -17.09 -0.61
CA ALA A 181 13.97 -16.41 0.06
C ALA A 181 12.98 -15.87 -0.98
N LEU A 182 11.70 -15.95 -0.66
CA LEU A 182 10.61 -15.37 -1.43
C LEU A 182 9.92 -14.30 -0.61
N ILE A 183 9.78 -13.10 -1.18
CA ILE A 183 9.02 -11.98 -0.59
C ILE A 183 7.76 -11.80 -1.41
N ILE A 184 6.60 -11.88 -0.78
CA ILE A 184 5.30 -11.64 -1.39
C ILE A 184 4.87 -10.22 -1.01
N ALA A 185 4.79 -9.33 -1.99
CA ALA A 185 4.44 -7.93 -1.85
C ALA A 185 3.59 -7.47 -3.05
N ASP A 186 2.70 -8.35 -3.51
CA ASP A 186 1.84 -8.18 -4.68
C ASP A 186 0.43 -7.68 -4.36
N GLU A 187 0.30 -6.97 -3.22
CA GLU A 187 -0.92 -6.33 -2.72
C GLU A 187 -2.00 -7.33 -2.27
N GLY A 188 -3.27 -6.86 -2.17
CA GLY A 188 -4.39 -7.63 -1.69
C GLY A 188 -5.18 -8.35 -2.80
N PHE A 189 -6.50 -8.51 -2.59
CA PHE A 189 -7.40 -9.19 -3.52
C PHE A 189 -8.54 -8.26 -4.01
N GLU A 190 -8.23 -6.99 -4.16
CA GLU A 190 -9.18 -5.94 -4.59
C GLU A 190 -9.81 -6.24 -5.94
N GLY A 191 -9.16 -7.03 -6.79
CA GLY A 191 -9.69 -7.49 -8.06
C GLY A 191 -11.00 -8.28 -7.95
N ALA A 192 -11.29 -8.90 -6.81
CA ALA A 192 -12.58 -9.53 -6.53
C ALA A 192 -13.73 -8.52 -6.51
N PHE A 193 -13.43 -7.22 -6.35
CA PHE A 193 -14.37 -6.11 -6.32
C PHE A 193 -14.23 -5.20 -7.54
N HIS A 194 -13.62 -5.70 -8.61
CA HIS A 194 -13.35 -4.97 -9.84
C HIS A 194 -12.43 -3.74 -9.70
N THR A 195 -11.68 -3.66 -8.58
CA THR A 195 -10.76 -2.56 -8.30
C THR A 195 -9.41 -3.13 -7.86
N GLY A 196 -8.34 -2.94 -8.61
CA GLY A 196 -6.99 -3.32 -8.20
C GLY A 196 -6.56 -4.73 -8.60
N VAL A 197 -5.70 -5.33 -7.79
CA VAL A 197 -4.97 -6.57 -8.06
C VAL A 197 -5.71 -7.82 -7.54
N VAL A 198 -5.28 -8.99 -7.97
CA VAL A 198 -5.97 -10.26 -7.72
C VAL A 198 -5.32 -11.15 -6.66
N GLY A 199 -4.24 -10.69 -5.98
CA GLY A 199 -3.62 -11.42 -4.88
C GLY A 199 -3.00 -12.77 -5.27
N LEU A 200 -2.32 -12.83 -6.39
CA LEU A 200 -1.76 -14.08 -6.94
C LEU A 200 -0.76 -14.74 -6.00
N GLY A 201 0.12 -13.95 -5.35
CA GLY A 201 1.08 -14.48 -4.39
C GLY A 201 0.40 -15.01 -3.13
N MET A 202 -0.66 -14.36 -2.67
CA MET A 202 -1.47 -14.82 -1.54
C MET A 202 -2.19 -16.13 -1.88
N ASP A 203 -2.82 -16.24 -3.05
CA ASP A 203 -3.45 -17.47 -3.53
C ASP A 203 -2.45 -18.61 -3.65
N MET A 204 -1.28 -18.33 -4.22
CA MET A 204 -0.20 -19.30 -4.36
C MET A 204 0.27 -19.83 -2.99
N ALA A 205 0.43 -18.95 -1.99
CA ALA A 205 0.79 -19.33 -0.63
C ALA A 205 -0.34 -20.13 0.06
N PHE A 206 -1.59 -19.73 -0.14
CA PHE A 206 -2.75 -20.44 0.40
C PHE A 206 -2.84 -21.87 -0.17
N ARG A 207 -2.66 -22.05 -1.46
CA ARG A 207 -2.61 -23.39 -2.08
C ARG A 207 -1.43 -24.24 -1.61
N ALA A 208 -0.36 -23.61 -1.14
CA ALA A 208 0.77 -24.28 -0.51
C ALA A 208 0.51 -24.63 0.97
N GLY A 209 -0.66 -24.30 1.53
CA GLY A 209 -1.06 -24.64 2.89
C GLY A 209 -0.81 -23.52 3.92
N VAL A 210 -0.47 -22.32 3.51
CA VAL A 210 -0.40 -21.16 4.42
C VAL A 210 -1.81 -20.67 4.71
N GLY A 211 -2.16 -20.54 6.01
CA GLY A 211 -3.45 -19.98 6.41
C GLY A 211 -3.57 -18.50 6.03
N LEU A 212 -4.80 -18.02 5.86
CA LEU A 212 -5.11 -16.59 5.68
C LEU A 212 -5.80 -16.06 6.93
N ARG A 213 -5.64 -14.76 7.20
CA ARG A 213 -6.30 -14.08 8.33
C ARG A 213 -6.94 -12.79 7.88
N ASP A 214 -7.93 -12.34 8.64
CA ASP A 214 -8.58 -11.02 8.49
C ASP A 214 -9.19 -10.78 7.10
N MET A 215 -9.57 -11.86 6.37
CA MET A 215 -10.09 -11.79 5.00
C MET A 215 -11.46 -11.11 4.89
N GLU A 216 -12.19 -11.04 6.01
CA GLU A 216 -13.47 -10.37 6.12
C GLU A 216 -13.38 -8.84 6.17
N PHE A 217 -12.19 -8.27 6.41
CA PHE A 217 -12.02 -6.83 6.54
C PHE A 217 -11.71 -6.19 5.19
N ILE A 218 -12.67 -5.44 4.69
CA ILE A 218 -12.62 -4.73 3.41
C ILE A 218 -12.83 -3.25 3.68
N THR A 219 -11.94 -2.41 3.15
CA THR A 219 -12.02 -0.96 3.33
C THR A 219 -12.66 -0.31 2.11
N HIS A 220 -13.76 0.42 2.34
CA HIS A 220 -14.37 1.26 1.30
C HIS A 220 -13.73 2.65 1.30
N HIS A 221 -13.32 3.09 0.13
CA HIS A 221 -12.82 4.44 -0.07
C HIS A 221 -13.99 5.38 -0.37
N PRO A 222 -14.14 6.52 0.36
CA PRO A 222 -15.29 7.40 0.20
C PRO A 222 -15.28 8.17 -1.12
N LEU A 223 -14.11 8.56 -1.59
CA LEU A 223 -13.94 9.47 -2.72
C LEU A 223 -13.56 8.69 -3.99
N THR A 224 -14.43 7.81 -4.46
CA THR A 224 -14.27 7.18 -5.77
C THR A 224 -15.12 7.92 -6.80
N VAL A 225 -14.56 8.19 -7.96
CA VAL A 225 -15.26 8.85 -9.05
C VAL A 225 -16.29 7.89 -9.63
N LYS A 226 -17.57 8.28 -9.60
CA LYS A 226 -18.69 7.44 -10.00
C LYS A 226 -18.52 6.82 -11.38
N GLY A 227 -18.76 5.51 -11.47
CA GLY A 227 -18.66 4.75 -12.71
C GLY A 227 -17.21 4.50 -13.19
N THR A 228 -16.23 4.75 -12.35
CA THR A 228 -14.81 4.50 -12.64
C THR A 228 -14.12 3.78 -11.48
N ASN A 229 -12.84 3.43 -11.67
CA ASN A 229 -11.94 2.97 -10.61
C ASN A 229 -10.92 4.05 -10.19
N VAL A 230 -11.27 5.32 -10.36
CA VAL A 230 -10.40 6.44 -9.95
C VAL A 230 -10.73 6.82 -8.52
N PHE A 231 -9.79 6.57 -7.62
CA PHE A 231 -9.83 6.99 -6.22
C PHE A 231 -9.20 8.36 -6.07
N LEU A 232 -9.82 9.23 -5.27
CA LEU A 232 -9.32 10.57 -5.01
C LEU A 232 -8.74 10.66 -3.59
N PRO A 233 -7.55 11.22 -3.40
CA PRO A 233 -7.00 11.45 -2.06
C PRO A 233 -7.92 12.33 -1.20
N THR A 234 -8.11 11.96 0.07
CA THR A 234 -8.87 12.80 1.02
C THR A 234 -8.15 14.10 1.34
N GLY A 235 -6.87 14.18 1.04
CA GLY A 235 -6.07 15.41 1.10
C GLY A 235 -6.63 16.56 0.28
N LEU A 236 -7.46 16.30 -0.74
CA LEU A 236 -8.20 17.35 -1.48
C LEU A 236 -9.10 18.19 -0.55
N MET A 237 -9.75 17.55 0.43
CA MET A 237 -10.61 18.26 1.40
C MET A 237 -9.77 19.18 2.30
N LEU A 238 -8.55 18.77 2.67
CA LEU A 238 -7.62 19.59 3.44
C LEU A 238 -7.11 20.81 2.63
N ASP A 239 -7.23 20.77 1.32
CA ASP A 239 -6.85 21.84 0.40
C ASP A 239 -8.06 22.64 -0.12
N GLY A 240 -9.24 22.48 0.52
CA GLY A 240 -10.41 23.33 0.28
C GLY A 240 -11.46 22.71 -0.66
N ALA A 241 -11.32 21.46 -1.10
CA ALA A 241 -12.42 20.75 -1.74
C ALA A 241 -13.51 20.43 -0.70
N THR A 242 -14.78 20.48 -1.11
CA THR A 242 -15.93 20.26 -0.25
C THR A 242 -16.83 19.15 -0.79
N LEU A 243 -17.58 18.52 0.10
CA LEU A 243 -18.52 17.46 -0.25
C LEU A 243 -19.96 17.95 -0.09
N HIS A 244 -20.81 17.65 -1.07
CA HIS A 244 -22.20 18.06 -1.10
C HIS A 244 -23.10 16.96 -1.67
N GLU A 245 -24.36 17.01 -1.33
CA GLU A 245 -25.39 16.33 -2.11
C GLU A 245 -25.75 17.13 -3.38
N ALA A 246 -26.42 16.50 -4.33
CA ALA A 246 -26.93 17.20 -5.52
C ALA A 246 -27.87 18.36 -5.18
N SER A 247 -28.55 18.32 -4.04
CA SER A 247 -29.35 19.37 -3.48
C SER A 247 -28.58 20.64 -3.05
N GLY A 248 -27.26 20.53 -2.93
CA GLY A 248 -26.35 21.52 -2.35
C GLY A 248 -26.15 21.39 -0.84
N ALA A 249 -26.78 20.44 -0.18
CA ALA A 249 -26.56 20.18 1.26
C ALA A 249 -25.12 19.71 1.50
N ALA A 250 -24.43 20.35 2.45
CA ALA A 250 -23.04 19.99 2.78
C ALA A 250 -22.96 18.63 3.50
N ILE A 251 -21.94 17.87 3.14
CA ILE A 251 -21.57 16.63 3.83
C ILE A 251 -20.36 16.95 4.71
N GLU A 252 -20.56 16.93 6.03
CA GLU A 252 -19.52 17.27 7.01
C GLU A 252 -18.43 16.19 7.08
N THR A 253 -17.18 16.62 7.08
CA THR A 253 -16.00 15.73 7.11
C THR A 253 -15.01 16.05 8.23
N ASP A 254 -15.08 17.26 8.80
CA ASP A 254 -14.10 17.68 9.80
C ASP A 254 -14.19 16.83 11.08
N GLY A 255 -13.02 16.38 11.55
CA GLY A 255 -12.90 15.55 12.74
C GLY A 255 -13.44 14.12 12.59
N ARG A 256 -13.98 13.73 11.43
CA ARG A 256 -14.53 12.40 11.20
C ARG A 256 -13.48 11.39 10.76
N SER A 257 -13.73 10.12 11.07
CA SER A 257 -12.94 9.01 10.56
C SER A 257 -13.28 8.74 9.08
N MET A 258 -12.40 8.01 8.38
CA MET A 258 -12.69 7.56 7.01
C MET A 258 -13.96 6.72 6.93
N LEU A 259 -14.24 5.90 7.94
CA LEU A 259 -15.47 5.10 8.01
C LEU A 259 -16.71 5.99 8.09
N ASP A 260 -16.69 7.03 8.95
CA ASP A 260 -17.81 7.96 9.10
C ASP A 260 -18.05 8.76 7.82
N ILE A 261 -16.97 9.20 7.15
CA ILE A 261 -17.06 9.89 5.86
C ILE A 261 -17.68 8.99 4.80
N THR A 262 -17.21 7.73 4.73
CA THR A 262 -17.74 6.72 3.80
C THR A 262 -19.24 6.47 4.05
N ALA A 263 -19.63 6.31 5.30
CA ALA A 263 -21.03 6.12 5.67
C ALA A 263 -21.90 7.33 5.29
N SER A 264 -21.39 8.54 5.51
CA SER A 264 -22.11 9.79 5.14
C SER A 264 -22.30 9.89 3.63
N ILE A 265 -21.26 9.61 2.84
CA ILE A 265 -21.34 9.65 1.37
C ILE A 265 -22.25 8.53 0.84
N SER A 266 -22.22 7.35 1.45
CA SER A 266 -23.11 6.23 1.06
C SER A 266 -24.58 6.52 1.32
N ALA A 267 -24.89 7.32 2.36
CA ALA A 267 -26.25 7.71 2.70
C ALA A 267 -26.75 8.94 1.91
N ALA A 268 -25.83 9.71 1.32
CA ALA A 268 -26.15 10.95 0.63
C ALA A 268 -26.79 10.71 -0.75
N VAL A 269 -27.66 11.63 -1.16
CA VAL A 269 -28.31 11.58 -2.47
C VAL A 269 -27.42 12.22 -3.52
N GLN A 270 -26.89 11.41 -4.44
CA GLN A 270 -25.99 11.84 -5.52
C GLN A 270 -24.83 12.73 -5.00
N PRO A 271 -23.95 12.16 -4.15
CA PRO A 271 -22.84 12.92 -3.58
C PRO A 271 -21.88 13.43 -4.65
N VAL A 272 -21.37 14.63 -4.46
CA VAL A 272 -20.42 15.28 -5.36
C VAL A 272 -19.26 15.89 -4.58
N LEU A 273 -18.07 15.89 -5.18
CA LEU A 273 -16.92 16.68 -4.76
C LEU A 273 -16.90 18.01 -5.52
N ASP A 274 -16.74 19.11 -4.81
CA ASP A 274 -16.52 20.44 -5.38
C ASP A 274 -15.11 20.93 -5.10
N ALA A 275 -14.29 20.99 -6.13
CA ALA A 275 -12.90 21.44 -6.07
C ALA A 275 -12.69 22.85 -6.67
N ARG A 276 -13.77 23.51 -7.11
CA ARG A 276 -13.68 24.81 -7.83
C ARG A 276 -13.10 25.94 -6.99
N ASN A 277 -13.21 25.86 -5.67
CA ASN A 277 -12.78 26.90 -4.73
C ASN A 277 -11.43 26.60 -4.05
N MET A 278 -10.66 25.65 -4.53
CA MET A 278 -9.36 25.29 -3.94
C MET A 278 -8.26 26.37 -4.14
N GLY A 279 -8.48 27.32 -5.03
CA GLY A 279 -7.52 28.42 -5.27
C GLY A 279 -6.14 27.90 -5.70
N GLN A 280 -5.07 28.44 -5.07
CA GLN A 280 -3.69 28.03 -5.39
C GLN A 280 -3.38 26.58 -4.98
N SER A 281 -4.09 26.02 -4.02
CA SER A 281 -3.89 24.64 -3.58
C SER A 281 -4.20 23.61 -4.67
N ALA A 282 -5.05 23.95 -5.65
CA ALA A 282 -5.35 23.08 -6.80
C ALA A 282 -4.09 22.71 -7.62
N ALA A 283 -3.06 23.56 -7.61
CA ALA A 283 -1.81 23.30 -8.32
C ALA A 283 -1.10 22.02 -7.86
N TRP A 284 -1.25 21.63 -6.59
CA TRP A 284 -0.70 20.39 -6.05
C TRP A 284 -1.39 19.14 -6.59
N TRP A 285 -2.56 19.27 -7.19
CA TRP A 285 -3.40 18.20 -7.68
C TRP A 285 -3.52 18.14 -9.21
N GLY A 286 -2.67 18.90 -9.91
CA GLY A 286 -2.77 19.06 -11.36
C GLY A 286 -2.71 17.76 -12.17
N SER A 287 -1.91 16.76 -11.78
CA SER A 287 -1.86 15.46 -12.46
C SER A 287 -3.14 14.63 -12.19
N LEU A 288 -3.68 14.70 -10.97
CA LEU A 288 -4.95 14.07 -10.63
C LEU A 288 -6.11 14.68 -11.42
N PHE A 289 -6.19 16.01 -11.50
CA PHE A 289 -7.24 16.70 -12.27
C PHE A 289 -7.20 16.32 -13.75
N ARG A 290 -6.01 16.20 -14.33
CA ARG A 290 -5.86 15.72 -15.71
C ARG A 290 -6.30 14.26 -15.85
N LEU A 291 -5.96 13.39 -14.91
CA LEU A 291 -6.42 12.00 -14.92
C LEU A 291 -7.94 11.90 -14.90
N VAL A 292 -8.59 12.64 -13.99
CA VAL A 292 -10.07 12.68 -13.90
C VAL A 292 -10.65 13.16 -15.20
N GLN A 293 -10.15 14.28 -15.78
CA GLN A 293 -10.62 14.81 -17.03
C GLN A 293 -10.46 13.81 -18.19
N GLN A 294 -9.34 13.09 -18.26
CA GLN A 294 -9.12 12.07 -19.28
C GLN A 294 -10.08 10.88 -19.15
N ARG A 295 -10.41 10.49 -17.93
CA ARG A 295 -11.28 9.34 -17.66
C ARG A 295 -12.77 9.64 -17.73
N THR A 296 -13.19 10.86 -17.43
CA THR A 296 -14.60 11.24 -17.27
C THR A 296 -15.05 12.37 -18.18
N GLY A 297 -14.12 13.14 -18.75
CA GLY A 297 -14.42 14.38 -19.46
C GLY A 297 -14.69 15.59 -18.53
N ILE A 298 -14.70 15.40 -17.20
CA ILE A 298 -15.05 16.46 -16.22
C ILE A 298 -13.81 17.27 -15.85
N ASP A 299 -13.88 18.59 -16.03
CA ASP A 299 -12.87 19.53 -15.52
C ASP A 299 -13.23 19.95 -14.09
N MET A 300 -12.51 19.43 -13.10
CA MET A 300 -12.72 19.69 -11.68
C MET A 300 -12.54 21.15 -11.27
N ASN A 301 -11.87 21.98 -12.10
CA ASN A 301 -11.78 23.43 -11.87
C ASN A 301 -13.09 24.16 -12.20
N ARG A 302 -13.99 23.53 -12.95
CA ARG A 302 -15.21 24.14 -13.47
C ARG A 302 -16.51 23.45 -13.08
N GLN A 303 -16.41 22.14 -12.78
CA GLN A 303 -17.55 21.27 -12.56
C GLN A 303 -17.37 20.45 -11.28
N THR A 304 -18.46 20.14 -10.62
CA THR A 304 -18.48 19.17 -9.54
C THR A 304 -18.32 17.75 -10.08
N LEU A 305 -17.73 16.89 -9.26
CA LEU A 305 -17.41 15.51 -9.63
C LEU A 305 -18.32 14.54 -8.88
N PRO A 306 -19.16 13.73 -9.58
CA PRO A 306 -19.97 12.71 -8.93
C PRO A 306 -19.14 11.64 -8.24
N LEU A 307 -19.53 11.25 -7.02
CA LEU A 307 -18.86 10.26 -6.21
C LEU A 307 -19.71 9.01 -5.99
N GLU A 308 -19.02 7.90 -5.74
CA GLU A 308 -19.61 6.65 -5.31
C GLU A 308 -18.56 5.88 -4.49
N PRO A 309 -18.83 5.54 -3.21
CA PRO A 309 -17.89 4.73 -2.44
C PRO A 309 -17.65 3.37 -3.07
N ALA A 310 -16.39 2.96 -3.16
CA ALA A 310 -16.00 1.68 -3.70
C ALA A 310 -14.95 1.00 -2.82
N VAL A 311 -14.75 -0.30 -3.00
CA VAL A 311 -13.70 -1.03 -2.28
C VAL A 311 -12.34 -0.43 -2.64
N GLY A 312 -11.66 0.12 -1.66
CA GLY A 312 -10.36 0.77 -1.84
C GLY A 312 -9.20 -0.20 -1.67
N HIS A 313 -9.25 -1.02 -0.62
CA HIS A 313 -8.28 -2.09 -0.38
C HIS A 313 -8.83 -3.15 0.57
N THR A 314 -8.19 -4.32 0.54
CA THR A 314 -8.46 -5.44 1.42
C THR A 314 -7.38 -5.49 2.51
N ILE A 315 -7.77 -5.82 3.75
CA ILE A 315 -6.86 -5.80 4.90
C ILE A 315 -6.27 -7.19 5.15
N GLY A 316 -7.05 -8.22 4.88
CA GLY A 316 -6.64 -9.61 5.08
C GLY A 316 -5.49 -10.06 4.19
N GLY A 317 -4.91 -11.20 4.54
CA GLY A 317 -3.82 -11.78 3.78
C GLY A 317 -3.03 -12.81 4.57
N LEU A 318 -1.76 -12.95 4.23
CA LEU A 318 -0.84 -13.87 4.87
C LEU A 318 -0.45 -13.36 6.27
N PRO A 319 -0.61 -14.18 7.32
CA PRO A 319 -0.19 -13.80 8.68
C PRO A 319 1.32 -13.74 8.79
N VAL A 320 1.83 -12.69 9.43
CA VAL A 320 3.27 -12.47 9.62
C VAL A 320 3.61 -12.19 11.08
N ASP A 321 4.85 -12.49 11.46
CA ASP A 321 5.44 -12.08 12.72
C ASP A 321 6.01 -10.64 12.66
N GLY A 322 6.56 -10.12 13.76
CA GLY A 322 7.18 -8.80 13.83
C GLY A 322 8.37 -8.59 12.88
N ASN A 323 8.91 -9.68 12.31
CA ASN A 323 9.96 -9.63 11.28
C ASN A 323 9.43 -9.76 9.85
N GLY A 324 8.09 -9.75 9.66
CA GLY A 324 7.46 -9.93 8.36
C GLY A 324 7.51 -11.35 7.82
N ARG A 325 7.87 -12.36 8.62
CA ARG A 325 7.92 -13.75 8.20
C ARG A 325 6.55 -14.39 8.31
N CYS A 326 6.19 -15.16 7.29
CA CYS A 326 4.96 -15.94 7.29
C CYS A 326 4.90 -16.85 8.52
N VAL A 327 3.83 -16.78 9.28
CA VAL A 327 3.58 -17.62 10.44
C VAL A 327 2.42 -18.57 10.21
N VAL A 328 2.47 -19.72 10.83
CA VAL A 328 1.41 -20.72 10.76
C VAL A 328 0.32 -20.36 11.77
N VAL A 329 -0.89 -20.16 11.30
CA VAL A 329 -2.07 -20.11 12.15
C VAL A 329 -2.40 -21.53 12.58
N ARG A 330 -2.35 -21.83 13.88
CA ARG A 330 -2.80 -23.12 14.42
C ARG A 330 -4.33 -23.14 14.42
N GLY A 331 -4.90 -24.11 13.73
CA GLY A 331 -6.33 -24.38 13.79
C GLY A 331 -6.75 -24.91 15.19
N PRO A 332 -8.07 -24.91 15.49
CA PRO A 332 -8.59 -25.53 16.70
C PRO A 332 -8.21 -27.02 16.72
N GLY A 333 -7.27 -27.38 17.60
CA GLY A 333 -6.70 -28.75 17.69
C GLY A 333 -5.17 -28.80 17.68
N GLY A 334 -4.49 -27.65 17.50
CA GLY A 334 -3.03 -27.53 17.74
C GLY A 334 -2.10 -28.14 16.70
N SER A 335 -2.62 -28.69 15.58
CA SER A 335 -1.76 -29.20 14.51
C SER A 335 -1.26 -28.07 13.62
N PRO A 336 0.08 -27.90 13.45
CA PRO A 336 0.62 -26.88 12.56
C PRO A 336 0.35 -27.27 11.11
N VAL A 337 -0.24 -26.36 10.34
CA VAL A 337 -0.43 -26.55 8.90
C VAL A 337 0.89 -26.29 8.15
N PHE A 338 1.75 -25.44 8.69
CA PHE A 338 3.09 -25.17 8.16
C PHE A 338 3.98 -24.59 9.28
N THR A 339 5.18 -25.12 9.51
CA THR A 339 6.18 -24.55 10.44
C THR A 339 7.45 -24.22 9.70
N PRO A 340 7.76 -22.96 9.42
CA PRO A 340 9.13 -22.59 9.12
C PRO A 340 9.94 -22.68 10.43
N GLN A 341 10.87 -23.62 10.53
CA GLN A 341 11.86 -23.54 11.60
C GLN A 341 12.80 -22.38 11.31
N ALA A 342 12.71 -21.34 12.14
CA ALA A 342 13.64 -20.22 12.10
C ALA A 342 15.03 -20.70 12.56
N THR A 343 15.96 -20.79 11.64
CA THR A 343 17.39 -20.81 11.97
C THR A 343 17.95 -19.43 11.66
N GLN A 344 18.31 -18.73 12.73
CA GLN A 344 19.05 -17.47 12.87
C GLN A 344 18.62 -16.26 12.00
N PRO A 345 18.41 -15.10 12.61
CA PRO A 345 18.06 -13.88 11.88
C PRO A 345 19.25 -13.43 11.03
N ALA A 346 19.07 -13.35 9.72
CA ALA A 346 19.92 -12.51 8.91
C ALA A 346 19.76 -11.08 9.45
N ARG A 347 20.83 -10.55 10.04
CA ARG A 347 20.86 -9.20 10.60
C ARG A 347 20.48 -8.20 9.52
N GLY A 348 19.37 -7.47 9.69
CA GLY A 348 19.17 -6.21 9.01
C GLY A 348 17.92 -6.02 8.13
N PHE A 349 16.97 -6.95 8.07
CA PHE A 349 15.74 -6.74 7.29
C PHE A 349 14.55 -6.40 8.18
N THR A 350 14.38 -5.13 8.48
CA THR A 350 13.13 -4.59 8.99
C THR A 350 12.48 -3.82 7.85
N VAL A 351 11.42 -4.37 7.27
CA VAL A 351 10.58 -3.66 6.29
C VAL A 351 9.37 -3.13 7.06
N PRO A 352 9.35 -1.87 7.48
CA PRO A 352 8.19 -1.30 8.14
C PRO A 352 7.28 -0.66 7.10
N LEU A 353 6.59 -1.45 6.30
CA LEU A 353 5.51 -0.95 5.47
C LEU A 353 4.35 -1.93 5.52
N ARG A 354 3.25 -1.45 6.07
CA ARG A 354 1.97 -2.12 6.07
C ARG A 354 1.44 -2.31 4.67
N SER A 355 0.82 -3.35 4.55
CA SER A 355 0.08 -4.12 3.57
C SER A 355 0.98 -5.04 2.77
N ALA A 356 0.91 -6.33 3.12
CA ALA A 356 1.28 -7.46 2.27
C ALA A 356 2.76 -7.62 1.89
N VAL A 357 3.72 -7.31 2.76
CA VAL A 357 5.06 -7.87 2.59
C VAL A 357 5.19 -9.10 3.47
N THR A 358 5.11 -10.26 2.87
CA THR A 358 5.31 -11.54 3.55
C THR A 358 6.61 -12.16 3.08
N VAL A 359 7.50 -12.46 3.99
CA VAL A 359 8.78 -13.10 3.69
C VAL A 359 8.68 -14.58 4.01
N CYS A 360 8.78 -15.43 2.99
CA CYS A 360 8.92 -16.86 3.14
C CYS A 360 10.41 -17.23 3.04
N TRP A 361 11.00 -17.73 4.11
CA TRP A 361 12.43 -18.07 4.16
C TRP A 361 12.69 -19.52 3.78
N THR A 362 13.83 -19.74 3.14
CA THR A 362 14.47 -21.05 3.01
C THR A 362 15.63 -21.17 4.02
N ARG A 363 16.15 -22.35 4.26
CA ARG A 363 17.31 -22.60 5.10
C ARG A 363 18.57 -21.95 4.56
#